data_f6142d9fc4b08f3fa35e573e574e7322
#
_entry.id   f6142d9fc4b08f3fa35e573e574e7322
#
_cell.length_a   1.000
_cell.length_b   1.000
_cell.length_c   1.000
_cell.angle_alpha   90.00
_cell.angle_beta   90.00
_cell.angle_gamma   90.00
#
_symmetry.space_group_name_H-M   'P 1'
#
loop_
_entity.id
_entity.type
_entity.pdbx_description
1 polymer ?
#
loop_
_entity_poly.entity_id
_entity_poly.type
_entity_poly.pdbx_seq_one_letter_code
_entity_poly.pdbx_strand_id
1 'polypeptide(L)'
;MQRGQRAGDGARWTAGGGRKVRRAILMWAAAGALTLATGCVTNPITGKQQFSLLQGESGKGQLISLAKGAVPQQFAADYGVVSDAQANAYVAQVGRKLVATLKPSDVVFPDMPFSFQVVNAVYVNAYAFPDGTIAVTRGMLAELENEAQLAAVLGHEIAHVNCGHTASAMSRGTVYDALVSGTRGYLASQGSSWADLAGTAGQLGSAVVLASYSREQERQADQGGMLYMVRAGYDPQGMIGLMQLLVRISGANPSALEQMFSSHPMSAERLRDAQSRAATEYAGQNRGTVSQEAFLANTAAIRKNKGALKQFAAAESQLAQKQYAAAKTSAEQGLRVAPNDYVGLMLVAQASQKGGQLAAARQAAALAARVSPSGARAQSVLAQCALQSKDYAGALQHLSAFERQVPGDARTAFYKGLAYEGQGQKQQAAQAYQAYVRRSGASSAEGQYAARRLQQLAPQN
;
A
#
# COMPACT_ATOMS: atom_id res chain seq x y z
N MET A 1 8.12 -28.81 82.13
CA MET A 1 6.73 -28.68 82.60
C MET A 1 5.83 -28.31 81.47
N GLN A 2 4.76 -29.11 81.25
CA GLN A 2 3.50 -28.92 80.53
C GLN A 2 3.62 -28.51 79.03
N ARG A 3 3.43 -29.42 78.09
CA ARG A 3 2.22 -30.04 77.52
C ARG A 3 1.15 -29.05 77.09
N GLY A 4 0.85 -29.04 75.78
CA GLY A 4 -0.34 -28.46 75.19
C GLY A 4 -0.49 -28.93 73.75
N GLN A 5 -1.13 -30.10 73.54
CA GLN A 5 -1.66 -30.60 72.28
C GLN A 5 -2.83 -29.73 71.86
N ARG A 6 -2.97 -29.41 70.58
CA ARG A 6 -4.28 -29.27 69.93
C ARG A 6 -4.29 -29.87 68.54
N ALA A 7 -5.34 -30.58 68.33
CA ALA A 7 -5.68 -31.51 67.27
C ALA A 7 -5.87 -30.83 65.89
N GLY A 8 -5.72 -31.70 64.90
CA GLY A 8 -5.90 -31.37 63.51
C GLY A 8 -7.38 -31.22 63.08
N ASP A 9 -7.59 -30.49 62.03
CA ASP A 9 -8.80 -30.57 61.20
C ASP A 9 -8.37 -30.87 59.74
N GLY A 10 -8.62 -32.12 59.35
CA GLY A 10 -8.44 -32.61 58.02
C GLY A 10 -9.55 -32.11 57.10
N ALA A 11 -9.26 -31.16 56.26
CA ALA A 11 -10.16 -30.80 55.20
C ALA A 11 -10.19 -31.88 54.11
N ARG A 12 -11.27 -32.66 54.10
CA ARG A 12 -11.56 -33.63 52.99
C ARG A 12 -11.87 -32.83 51.74
N TRP A 13 -10.93 -32.92 50.78
CA TRP A 13 -11.18 -32.46 49.40
C TRP A 13 -12.13 -33.44 48.74
N THR A 14 -13.38 -33.02 48.50
CA THR A 14 -14.35 -33.80 47.74
C THR A 14 -13.98 -33.84 46.26
N ALA A 15 -13.89 -35.00 45.68
CA ALA A 15 -13.48 -35.31 44.31
C ALA A 15 -14.50 -34.86 43.22
N GLY A 16 -15.32 -33.84 43.49
CA GLY A 16 -16.35 -33.35 42.57
C GLY A 16 -15.94 -32.18 41.66
N GLY A 17 -14.90 -31.42 42.03
CA GLY A 17 -14.47 -30.23 41.26
C GLY A 17 -13.69 -30.51 39.98
N GLY A 18 -12.92 -31.59 39.94
CA GLY A 18 -12.03 -31.90 38.80
C GLY A 18 -12.75 -32.29 37.51
N ARG A 19 -14.01 -32.82 37.61
CA ARG A 19 -14.77 -33.20 36.41
C ARG A 19 -15.43 -31.99 35.73
N LYS A 20 -15.84 -30.96 36.48
CA LYS A 20 -16.39 -29.72 35.88
C LYS A 20 -15.32 -28.87 35.22
N VAL A 21 -14.14 -28.76 35.82
CA VAL A 21 -12.99 -28.02 35.24
C VAL A 21 -12.47 -28.73 34.01
N ARG A 22 -12.31 -30.07 34.00
CA ARG A 22 -11.92 -30.84 32.81
C ARG A 22 -12.96 -30.74 31.69
N ARG A 23 -14.28 -30.74 31.99
CA ARG A 23 -15.31 -30.53 30.97
C ARG A 23 -15.28 -29.09 30.40
N ALA A 24 -15.04 -28.08 31.22
CA ALA A 24 -14.90 -26.71 30.77
C ALA A 24 -13.67 -26.56 29.87
N ILE A 25 -12.50 -27.09 30.24
CA ILE A 25 -11.28 -27.06 29.44
C ILE A 25 -11.48 -27.82 28.12
N LEU A 26 -12.15 -28.99 28.14
CA LEU A 26 -12.45 -29.74 26.91
C LEU A 26 -13.47 -29.03 26.03
N MET A 27 -14.45 -28.33 26.59
CA MET A 27 -15.40 -27.48 25.81
C MET A 27 -14.70 -26.26 25.21
N TRP A 28 -13.80 -25.61 25.94
CA TRP A 28 -12.98 -24.50 25.40
C TRP A 28 -11.98 -24.98 24.34
N ALA A 29 -11.36 -26.15 24.53
CA ALA A 29 -10.50 -26.76 23.52
C ALA A 29 -11.26 -27.21 22.27
N ALA A 30 -12.49 -27.75 22.44
CA ALA A 30 -13.36 -28.11 21.32
C ALA A 30 -13.92 -26.88 20.61
N ALA A 31 -14.31 -25.81 21.34
CA ALA A 31 -14.72 -24.55 20.74
C ALA A 31 -13.54 -23.87 20.00
N GLY A 32 -12.32 -23.90 20.58
CA GLY A 32 -11.11 -23.42 19.93
C GLY A 32 -10.74 -24.24 18.67
N ALA A 33 -10.92 -25.56 18.71
CA ALA A 33 -10.69 -26.43 17.56
C ALA A 33 -11.76 -26.23 16.46
N LEU A 34 -13.02 -25.97 16.84
CA LEU A 34 -14.10 -25.67 15.89
C LEU A 34 -13.89 -24.31 15.20
N THR A 35 -13.41 -23.29 15.91
CA THR A 35 -13.07 -21.99 15.34
C THR A 35 -11.85 -22.04 14.41
N LEU A 36 -10.88 -22.92 14.69
CA LEU A 36 -9.75 -23.17 13.80
C LEU A 36 -10.18 -23.92 12.53
N ALA A 37 -11.15 -24.82 12.59
CA ALA A 37 -11.67 -25.53 11.43
C ALA A 37 -12.52 -24.65 10.51
N THR A 38 -13.20 -23.61 11.05
CA THR A 38 -13.98 -22.62 10.28
C THR A 38 -13.12 -21.49 9.70
N GLY A 39 -11.86 -21.38 10.09
CA GLY A 39 -10.93 -20.33 9.66
C GLY A 39 -9.98 -20.75 8.53
N CYS A 40 -10.20 -21.88 7.84
CA CYS A 40 -9.31 -22.34 6.77
C CYS A 40 -9.97 -22.24 5.40
N VAL A 41 -9.22 -21.76 4.41
CA VAL A 41 -9.58 -21.78 2.99
C VAL A 41 -8.55 -22.60 2.22
N THR A 42 -9.01 -23.27 1.15
CA THR A 42 -8.10 -24.00 0.27
C THR A 42 -7.41 -23.03 -0.68
N ASN A 43 -6.08 -23.04 -0.68
CA ASN A 43 -5.30 -22.27 -1.65
C ASN A 43 -5.51 -22.85 -3.06
N PRO A 44 -5.95 -22.06 -4.04
CA PRO A 44 -6.35 -22.57 -5.36
C PRO A 44 -5.17 -23.07 -6.20
N ILE A 45 -3.94 -22.65 -5.89
CA ILE A 45 -2.74 -23.01 -6.62
C ILE A 45 -2.11 -24.30 -6.08
N THR A 46 -2.09 -24.46 -4.74
CA THR A 46 -1.39 -25.58 -4.09
C THR A 46 -2.32 -26.65 -3.56
N GLY A 47 -3.62 -26.41 -3.48
CA GLY A 47 -4.60 -27.28 -2.83
C GLY A 47 -4.45 -27.36 -1.29
N LYS A 48 -3.47 -26.68 -0.69
CA LYS A 48 -3.23 -26.70 0.74
C LYS A 48 -4.19 -25.78 1.50
N GLN A 49 -4.50 -26.15 2.74
CA GLN A 49 -5.29 -25.31 3.63
C GLN A 49 -4.46 -24.11 4.11
N GLN A 50 -5.04 -22.92 4.09
CA GLN A 50 -4.46 -21.70 4.64
C GLN A 50 -5.43 -21.02 5.60
N PHE A 51 -4.91 -20.43 6.66
CA PHE A 51 -5.71 -19.73 7.64
C PHE A 51 -6.21 -18.39 7.09
N SER A 52 -7.53 -18.19 7.11
CA SER A 52 -8.18 -16.93 6.79
C SER A 52 -9.52 -16.83 7.53
N LEU A 53 -9.72 -15.79 8.31
CA LEU A 53 -11.00 -15.46 8.94
C LEU A 53 -11.95 -14.73 7.98
N LEU A 54 -11.39 -14.14 6.91
CA LEU A 54 -12.16 -13.48 5.86
C LEU A 54 -12.47 -14.51 4.78
N GLN A 55 -13.74 -14.93 4.69
CA GLN A 55 -14.19 -16.00 3.80
C GLN A 55 -15.55 -15.66 3.18
N GLY A 56 -15.81 -16.25 2.02
CA GLY A 56 -17.08 -16.10 1.31
C GLY A 56 -17.44 -14.65 0.98
N GLU A 57 -18.71 -14.40 0.72
CA GLU A 57 -19.19 -13.07 0.34
C GLU A 57 -19.02 -12.02 1.46
N SER A 58 -19.18 -12.40 2.72
CA SER A 58 -18.96 -11.48 3.86
C SER A 58 -17.50 -11.04 3.95
N GLY A 59 -16.55 -11.97 3.82
CA GLY A 59 -15.12 -11.66 3.80
C GLY A 59 -14.74 -10.79 2.61
N LYS A 60 -15.25 -11.11 1.41
CA LYS A 60 -15.08 -10.27 0.21
C LYS A 60 -15.60 -8.86 0.43
N GLY A 61 -16.82 -8.71 0.98
CA GLY A 61 -17.40 -7.40 1.28
C GLY A 61 -16.57 -6.57 2.26
N GLN A 62 -15.98 -7.20 3.28
CA GLN A 62 -15.06 -6.54 4.20
C GLN A 62 -13.78 -6.06 3.50
N LEU A 63 -13.16 -6.90 2.65
CA LEU A 63 -11.97 -6.55 1.88
C LEU A 63 -12.23 -5.35 0.95
N ILE A 64 -13.36 -5.36 0.22
CA ILE A 64 -13.78 -4.24 -0.63
C ILE A 64 -13.99 -2.96 0.20
N SER A 65 -14.64 -3.07 1.36
CA SER A 65 -14.86 -1.92 2.24
C SER A 65 -13.57 -1.29 2.74
N LEU A 66 -12.58 -2.11 3.11
CA LEU A 66 -11.26 -1.65 3.54
C LEU A 66 -10.51 -0.95 2.39
N ALA A 67 -10.55 -1.51 1.20
CA ALA A 67 -9.89 -0.95 0.03
C ALA A 67 -10.45 0.42 -0.37
N LYS A 68 -11.76 0.67 -0.20
CA LYS A 68 -12.38 1.99 -0.45
C LYS A 68 -11.70 3.14 0.30
N GLY A 69 -11.18 2.88 1.51
CA GLY A 69 -10.40 3.87 2.25
C GLY A 69 -8.92 3.88 1.87
N ALA A 70 -8.34 2.71 1.62
CA ALA A 70 -6.90 2.54 1.40
C ALA A 70 -6.44 2.98 0.00
N VAL A 71 -7.20 2.65 -1.06
CA VAL A 71 -6.83 2.93 -2.45
C VAL A 71 -6.62 4.43 -2.72
N PRO A 72 -7.55 5.34 -2.39
CA PRO A 72 -7.34 6.77 -2.63
C PRO A 72 -6.14 7.34 -1.88
N GLN A 73 -5.88 6.84 -0.67
CA GLN A 73 -4.76 7.28 0.16
C GLN A 73 -3.42 6.84 -0.44
N GLN A 74 -3.31 5.57 -0.85
CA GLN A 74 -2.09 5.06 -1.50
C GLN A 74 -1.88 5.73 -2.85
N PHE A 75 -2.91 5.90 -3.66
CA PHE A 75 -2.77 6.59 -4.94
C PHE A 75 -2.32 8.04 -4.74
N ALA A 76 -2.83 8.74 -3.72
CA ALA A 76 -2.31 10.06 -3.37
C ALA A 76 -0.84 10.00 -2.91
N ALA A 77 -0.43 8.96 -2.18
CA ALA A 77 0.97 8.74 -1.83
C ALA A 77 1.85 8.52 -3.07
N ASP A 78 1.34 7.88 -4.09
CA ASP A 78 2.01 7.60 -5.36
C ASP A 78 1.79 8.69 -6.42
N TYR A 79 1.46 9.90 -6.01
CA TYR A 79 1.21 11.06 -6.86
C TYR A 79 0.03 10.91 -7.82
N GLY A 80 -0.91 10.00 -7.54
CA GLY A 80 -2.10 9.77 -8.34
C GLY A 80 -1.87 8.87 -9.55
N VAL A 81 -2.95 8.63 -10.29
CA VAL A 81 -2.91 7.89 -11.56
C VAL A 81 -2.25 8.76 -12.63
N VAL A 82 -1.47 8.15 -13.51
CA VAL A 82 -0.86 8.87 -14.64
C VAL A 82 -1.94 9.45 -15.57
N SER A 83 -1.70 10.62 -16.14
CA SER A 83 -2.60 11.25 -17.11
C SER A 83 -2.54 10.61 -18.50
N ASP A 84 -1.59 9.71 -18.74
CA ASP A 84 -1.44 8.97 -20.00
C ASP A 84 -2.57 7.93 -20.13
N ALA A 85 -3.65 8.31 -20.81
CA ALA A 85 -4.81 7.45 -21.04
C ALA A 85 -4.47 6.21 -21.86
N GLN A 86 -3.51 6.30 -22.80
CA GLN A 86 -3.08 5.18 -23.65
C GLN A 86 -2.37 4.12 -22.81
N ALA A 87 -1.41 4.51 -21.97
CA ALA A 87 -0.72 3.58 -21.09
C ALA A 87 -1.68 2.92 -20.07
N ASN A 88 -2.60 3.69 -19.47
CA ASN A 88 -3.61 3.14 -18.57
C ASN A 88 -4.53 2.14 -19.27
N ALA A 89 -5.06 2.49 -20.44
CA ALA A 89 -5.95 1.60 -21.20
C ALA A 89 -5.25 0.30 -21.60
N TYR A 90 -3.98 0.40 -22.00
CA TYR A 90 -3.17 -0.74 -22.40
C TYR A 90 -2.88 -1.69 -21.22
N VAL A 91 -2.42 -1.18 -20.10
CA VAL A 91 -2.21 -1.98 -18.87
C VAL A 91 -3.51 -2.65 -18.44
N ALA A 92 -4.62 -1.93 -18.46
CA ALA A 92 -5.93 -2.48 -18.14
C ALA A 92 -6.38 -3.55 -19.17
N GLN A 93 -6.04 -3.42 -20.44
CA GLN A 93 -6.32 -4.43 -21.47
C GLN A 93 -5.57 -5.73 -21.19
N VAL A 94 -4.27 -5.66 -20.91
CA VAL A 94 -3.44 -6.82 -20.56
C VAL A 94 -3.99 -7.49 -19.29
N GLY A 95 -4.30 -6.72 -18.25
CA GLY A 95 -4.89 -7.26 -17.02
C GLY A 95 -6.23 -7.96 -17.24
N ARG A 96 -7.15 -7.33 -17.99
CA ARG A 96 -8.45 -7.98 -18.34
C ARG A 96 -8.27 -9.25 -19.15
N LYS A 97 -7.28 -9.31 -20.05
CA LYS A 97 -6.98 -10.53 -20.82
C LYS A 97 -6.55 -11.67 -19.90
N LEU A 98 -5.78 -11.40 -18.85
CA LEU A 98 -5.42 -12.40 -17.84
C LEU A 98 -6.63 -12.82 -17.01
N VAL A 99 -7.43 -11.88 -16.51
CA VAL A 99 -8.62 -12.14 -15.70
C VAL A 99 -9.65 -13.00 -16.46
N ALA A 100 -9.80 -12.78 -17.77
CA ALA A 100 -10.72 -13.55 -18.62
C ALA A 100 -10.37 -15.05 -18.70
N THR A 101 -9.17 -15.46 -18.29
CA THR A 101 -8.75 -16.87 -18.26
C THR A 101 -8.97 -17.57 -16.93
N LEU A 102 -9.40 -16.82 -15.91
CA LEU A 102 -9.61 -17.37 -14.57
C LEU A 102 -10.79 -18.35 -14.55
N LYS A 103 -10.63 -19.43 -13.81
CA LYS A 103 -11.67 -20.41 -13.55
C LYS A 103 -12.17 -20.27 -12.10
N PRO A 104 -13.39 -20.71 -11.78
CA PRO A 104 -13.87 -20.70 -10.39
C PRO A 104 -12.95 -21.44 -9.41
N SER A 105 -12.21 -22.45 -9.88
CA SER A 105 -11.23 -23.19 -9.09
C SER A 105 -9.94 -22.41 -8.79
N ASP A 106 -9.69 -21.31 -9.47
CA ASP A 106 -8.45 -20.52 -9.33
C ASP A 106 -8.55 -19.42 -8.29
N VAL A 107 -9.70 -19.25 -7.62
CA VAL A 107 -9.99 -18.07 -6.79
C VAL A 107 -10.55 -18.45 -5.42
N VAL A 108 -10.10 -17.77 -4.36
CA VAL A 108 -10.71 -17.84 -3.03
C VAL A 108 -11.98 -17.00 -2.96
N PHE A 109 -11.99 -15.85 -3.66
CA PHE A 109 -13.14 -14.93 -3.69
C PHE A 109 -13.67 -14.81 -5.13
N PRO A 110 -14.75 -15.54 -5.49
CA PRO A 110 -15.37 -15.42 -6.80
C PRO A 110 -15.82 -13.98 -7.11
N ASP A 111 -15.85 -13.64 -8.38
CA ASP A 111 -16.36 -12.35 -8.89
C ASP A 111 -15.69 -11.12 -8.27
N MET A 112 -14.38 -11.21 -7.99
CA MET A 112 -13.60 -10.06 -7.53
C MET A 112 -13.55 -9.00 -8.65
N PRO A 113 -13.90 -7.72 -8.37
CA PRO A 113 -13.94 -6.66 -9.38
C PRO A 113 -12.54 -6.14 -9.70
N PHE A 114 -11.78 -6.85 -10.53
CA PHE A 114 -10.43 -6.43 -10.90
C PHE A 114 -10.41 -5.10 -11.65
N SER A 115 -9.54 -4.20 -11.23
CA SER A 115 -9.21 -2.95 -11.91
C SER A 115 -7.71 -2.73 -11.97
N PHE A 116 -7.24 -2.06 -13.03
CA PHE A 116 -5.81 -1.90 -13.30
C PHE A 116 -5.50 -0.42 -13.57
N GLN A 117 -4.48 0.11 -12.88
CA GLN A 117 -4.09 1.52 -12.96
C GLN A 117 -2.57 1.63 -13.05
N VAL A 118 -2.10 2.66 -13.76
CA VAL A 118 -0.71 3.10 -13.70
C VAL A 118 -0.62 4.31 -12.79
N VAL A 119 0.20 4.22 -11.72
CA VAL A 119 0.40 5.33 -10.77
C VAL A 119 1.71 6.08 -11.05
N ASN A 120 1.74 7.35 -10.67
CA ASN A 120 2.85 8.25 -10.96
C ASN A 120 4.13 7.99 -10.16
N ALA A 121 4.13 7.04 -9.23
CA ALA A 121 5.30 6.69 -8.44
C ALA A 121 6.52 6.34 -9.33
N VAL A 122 7.68 6.85 -8.97
CA VAL A 122 8.91 6.70 -9.76
C VAL A 122 9.75 5.48 -9.37
N TYR A 123 9.50 4.90 -8.20
CA TYR A 123 10.13 3.64 -7.79
C TYR A 123 9.58 2.45 -8.60
N VAL A 124 10.36 1.38 -8.68
CA VAL A 124 9.99 0.18 -9.42
C VAL A 124 9.15 -0.72 -8.51
N ASN A 125 7.85 -0.84 -8.77
CA ASN A 125 6.95 -1.72 -8.04
C ASN A 125 5.63 -1.95 -8.79
N ALA A 126 4.90 -3.00 -8.39
CA ALA A 126 3.47 -3.17 -8.58
C ALA A 126 2.86 -3.70 -7.28
N TYR A 127 1.57 -3.57 -7.09
CA TYR A 127 0.91 -4.05 -5.89
C TYR A 127 -0.59 -4.21 -6.11
N ALA A 128 -1.19 -5.14 -5.36
CA ALA A 128 -2.61 -5.41 -5.39
C ALA A 128 -3.28 -5.02 -4.07
N PHE A 129 -4.44 -4.38 -4.16
CA PHE A 129 -5.36 -4.22 -3.04
C PHE A 129 -6.28 -5.43 -2.91
N PRO A 130 -6.81 -5.66 -1.70
CA PRO A 130 -7.63 -6.83 -1.45
C PRO A 130 -9.00 -6.82 -2.16
N ASP A 131 -9.40 -5.71 -2.78
CA ASP A 131 -10.59 -5.58 -3.60
C ASP A 131 -10.37 -5.89 -5.09
N GLY A 132 -9.16 -6.31 -5.48
CA GLY A 132 -8.79 -6.56 -6.87
C GLY A 132 -8.27 -5.32 -7.62
N THR A 133 -8.11 -4.18 -6.96
CA THR A 133 -7.43 -3.02 -7.56
C THR A 133 -5.94 -3.30 -7.64
N ILE A 134 -5.37 -3.29 -8.84
CA ILE A 134 -3.94 -3.53 -9.10
C ILE A 134 -3.33 -2.26 -9.67
N ALA A 135 -2.22 -1.83 -9.08
CA ALA A 135 -1.45 -0.68 -9.52
C ALA A 135 -0.05 -1.10 -10.01
N VAL A 136 0.36 -0.55 -11.14
CA VAL A 136 1.73 -0.64 -11.65
C VAL A 136 2.34 0.74 -11.57
N THR A 137 3.51 0.87 -10.97
CA THR A 137 4.18 2.18 -10.91
C THR A 137 4.74 2.57 -12.27
N ARG A 138 4.79 3.86 -12.53
CA ARG A 138 5.44 4.42 -13.72
C ARG A 138 6.91 3.99 -13.79
N GLY A 139 7.56 3.87 -12.64
CA GLY A 139 8.94 3.35 -12.56
C GLY A 139 9.06 1.92 -13.08
N MET A 140 8.15 1.01 -12.67
CA MET A 140 8.11 -0.36 -13.16
C MET A 140 7.87 -0.38 -14.68
N LEU A 141 6.86 0.33 -15.15
CA LEU A 141 6.49 0.33 -16.56
C LEU A 141 7.61 0.87 -17.47
N ALA A 142 8.43 1.80 -16.98
CA ALA A 142 9.59 2.32 -17.68
C ALA A 142 10.75 1.31 -17.80
N GLU A 143 10.84 0.35 -16.88
CA GLU A 143 11.91 -0.67 -16.88
C GLU A 143 11.51 -1.93 -17.67
N LEU A 144 10.24 -2.33 -17.71
CA LEU A 144 9.80 -3.50 -18.48
C LEU A 144 10.13 -3.39 -19.97
N GLU A 145 10.40 -4.52 -20.61
CA GLU A 145 10.92 -4.58 -21.97
C GLU A 145 9.86 -5.00 -23.01
N ASN A 146 8.78 -5.70 -22.57
CA ASN A 146 7.73 -6.21 -23.44
C ASN A 146 6.43 -6.51 -22.68
N GLU A 147 5.35 -6.83 -23.45
CA GLU A 147 4.02 -7.15 -22.88
C GLU A 147 4.01 -8.44 -22.05
N ALA A 148 4.83 -9.44 -22.41
CA ALA A 148 4.88 -10.68 -21.63
C ALA A 148 5.45 -10.44 -20.22
N GLN A 149 6.43 -9.54 -20.06
CA GLN A 149 6.90 -9.11 -18.73
C GLN A 149 5.82 -8.32 -17.98
N LEU A 150 5.03 -7.47 -18.64
CA LEU A 150 3.89 -6.79 -18.03
C LEU A 150 2.82 -7.79 -17.60
N ALA A 151 2.54 -8.79 -18.44
CA ALA A 151 1.61 -9.88 -18.11
C ALA A 151 2.10 -10.70 -16.90
N ALA A 152 3.43 -10.88 -16.77
CA ALA A 152 4.03 -11.54 -15.61
C ALA A 152 3.80 -10.75 -14.32
N VAL A 153 4.04 -9.43 -14.34
CA VAL A 153 3.76 -8.55 -13.19
C VAL A 153 2.28 -8.62 -12.82
N LEU A 154 1.39 -8.38 -13.77
CA LEU A 154 -0.06 -8.36 -13.51
C LEU A 154 -0.59 -9.73 -13.08
N GLY A 155 -0.10 -10.81 -13.69
CA GLY A 155 -0.46 -12.19 -13.33
C GLY A 155 -0.05 -12.53 -11.89
N HIS A 156 1.14 -12.11 -11.46
CA HIS A 156 1.63 -12.25 -10.10
C HIS A 156 0.71 -11.52 -9.10
N GLU A 157 0.34 -10.26 -9.38
CA GLU A 157 -0.56 -9.48 -8.53
C GLU A 157 -1.98 -10.07 -8.50
N ILE A 158 -2.50 -10.52 -9.65
CA ILE A 158 -3.79 -11.24 -9.72
C ILE A 158 -3.75 -12.50 -8.85
N ALA A 159 -2.64 -13.25 -8.87
CA ALA A 159 -2.50 -14.46 -8.07
C ALA A 159 -2.47 -14.18 -6.56
N HIS A 160 -1.88 -13.05 -6.11
CA HIS A 160 -1.98 -12.63 -4.71
C HIS A 160 -3.43 -12.41 -4.27
N VAL A 161 -4.26 -11.77 -5.10
CA VAL A 161 -5.68 -11.57 -4.83
C VAL A 161 -6.42 -12.91 -4.82
N ASN A 162 -6.22 -13.72 -5.86
CA ASN A 162 -6.91 -15.00 -6.06
C ASN A 162 -6.61 -16.03 -4.97
N CYS A 163 -5.36 -16.06 -4.47
CA CYS A 163 -4.97 -16.90 -3.34
C CYS A 163 -5.39 -16.31 -1.98
N GLY A 164 -5.96 -15.10 -1.93
CA GLY A 164 -6.36 -14.46 -0.69
C GLY A 164 -5.19 -14.15 0.25
N HIS A 165 -4.00 -13.85 -0.29
CA HIS A 165 -2.79 -13.64 0.52
C HIS A 165 -2.94 -12.47 1.49
N THR A 166 -3.53 -11.36 1.07
CA THR A 166 -3.82 -10.21 1.93
C THR A 166 -4.84 -10.56 3.00
N ALA A 167 -5.92 -11.28 2.66
CA ALA A 167 -6.93 -11.74 3.62
C ALA A 167 -6.32 -12.66 4.69
N SER A 168 -5.44 -13.57 4.28
CA SER A 168 -4.69 -14.46 5.18
C SER A 168 -3.71 -13.67 6.09
N ALA A 169 -3.02 -12.65 5.56
CA ALA A 169 -2.12 -11.79 6.34
C ALA A 169 -2.90 -10.96 7.37
N MET A 170 -4.04 -10.38 6.99
CA MET A 170 -4.95 -9.65 7.89
C MET A 170 -5.47 -10.55 9.01
N SER A 171 -5.86 -11.78 8.67
CA SER A 171 -6.35 -12.76 9.65
C SER A 171 -5.28 -13.15 10.68
N ARG A 172 -4.01 -13.07 10.31
CA ARG A 172 -2.88 -13.30 11.24
C ARG A 172 -2.52 -12.07 12.09
N GLY A 173 -3.27 -10.99 11.98
CA GLY A 173 -3.09 -9.78 12.80
C GLY A 173 -2.03 -8.80 12.30
N THR A 174 -1.16 -9.21 11.37
CA THR A 174 -0.03 -8.36 10.93
C THR A 174 -0.47 -7.14 10.11
N VAL A 175 -1.43 -7.30 9.22
CA VAL A 175 -1.99 -6.20 8.42
C VAL A 175 -3.17 -5.57 9.14
N TYR A 176 -3.98 -6.37 9.86
CA TYR A 176 -5.14 -5.88 10.61
C TYR A 176 -4.74 -4.86 11.66
N ASP A 177 -3.71 -5.15 12.47
CA ASP A 177 -3.19 -4.20 13.45
C ASP A 177 -2.64 -2.92 12.80
N ALA A 178 -1.97 -3.04 11.66
CA ALA A 178 -1.50 -1.88 10.89
C ALA A 178 -2.66 -1.06 10.31
N LEU A 179 -3.72 -1.72 9.82
CA LEU A 179 -4.91 -1.08 9.25
C LEU A 179 -5.79 -0.43 10.33
N VAL A 180 -5.96 -1.08 11.49
CA VAL A 180 -6.88 -0.63 12.56
C VAL A 180 -6.19 0.32 13.54
N SER A 181 -4.97 0.04 13.95
CA SER A 181 -4.25 0.82 14.95
C SER A 181 -3.49 2.02 14.39
N GLY A 182 -3.31 2.11 13.07
CA GLY A 182 -2.57 3.19 12.43
C GLY A 182 -1.13 3.29 12.96
N THR A 183 -0.50 2.16 13.24
CA THR A 183 0.74 2.11 14.00
C THR A 183 1.91 2.74 13.24
N ARG A 184 2.20 3.99 13.57
CA ARG A 184 3.50 4.63 13.31
C ARG A 184 4.68 3.79 13.85
N GLY A 185 4.43 2.94 14.86
CA GLY A 185 5.45 2.09 15.48
C GLY A 185 6.03 1.02 14.55
N TYR A 186 5.21 0.41 13.71
CA TYR A 186 5.68 -0.64 12.80
C TYR A 186 6.60 -0.08 11.69
N LEU A 187 6.24 1.07 11.11
CA LEU A 187 7.05 1.74 10.09
C LEU A 187 8.32 2.36 10.66
N ALA A 188 8.25 2.91 11.89
CA ALA A 188 9.41 3.45 12.58
C ALA A 188 10.39 2.35 13.04
N SER A 189 9.92 1.14 13.39
CA SER A 189 10.77 0.02 13.80
C SER A 189 11.56 -0.59 12.64
N GLN A 190 11.13 -0.38 11.40
CA GLN A 190 11.82 -0.86 10.19
C GLN A 190 12.91 0.10 9.69
N GLY A 191 13.12 1.24 10.37
CA GLY A 191 14.18 2.21 10.02
C GLY A 191 14.02 2.84 8.63
N SER A 192 12.86 2.68 7.98
CA SER A 192 12.67 3.19 6.63
C SER A 192 12.29 4.67 6.65
N SER A 193 13.01 5.47 5.88
CA SER A 193 12.74 6.87 5.58
C SER A 193 11.35 7.12 4.94
N TRP A 194 10.67 6.06 4.52
CA TRP A 194 9.30 6.05 4.01
C TRP A 194 8.25 6.40 5.06
N ALA A 195 8.55 6.25 6.35
CA ALA A 195 7.63 6.63 7.43
C ALA A 195 7.28 8.12 7.39
N ASP A 196 8.21 8.98 6.98
CA ASP A 196 7.98 10.42 6.81
C ASP A 196 7.17 10.74 5.54
N LEU A 197 7.34 9.97 4.46
CA LEU A 197 6.57 10.12 3.23
C LEU A 197 5.14 9.58 3.39
N ALA A 198 4.99 8.40 3.98
CA ALA A 198 3.70 7.80 4.33
C ALA A 198 2.94 8.63 5.37
N GLY A 199 3.67 9.36 6.21
CA GLY A 199 3.11 10.28 7.19
C GLY A 199 2.29 11.44 6.61
N THR A 200 2.29 11.68 5.30
CA THR A 200 1.51 12.75 4.65
C THR A 200 0.25 12.27 3.93
N ALA A 201 0.10 10.99 3.64
CA ALA A 201 -1.01 10.48 2.83
C ALA A 201 -1.53 9.11 3.29
N GLY A 202 -2.03 9.03 4.50
CA GLY A 202 -2.87 7.92 4.93
C GLY A 202 -2.15 6.61 5.29
N GLN A 203 -2.27 6.27 6.54
CA GLN A 203 -1.64 5.12 7.17
C GLN A 203 -2.17 3.75 6.65
N LEU A 204 -3.36 3.71 6.05
CA LEU A 204 -4.00 2.48 5.60
C LEU A 204 -3.48 2.00 4.24
N GLY A 205 -3.28 2.91 3.28
CA GLY A 205 -2.79 2.56 1.95
C GLY A 205 -1.37 2.02 1.98
N SER A 206 -0.47 2.67 2.73
CA SER A 206 0.91 2.23 2.89
C SER A 206 1.03 0.87 3.58
N ALA A 207 0.15 0.53 4.52
CA ALA A 207 0.17 -0.76 5.19
C ALA A 207 -0.14 -1.93 4.25
N VAL A 208 -1.02 -1.75 3.27
CA VAL A 208 -1.32 -2.77 2.25
C VAL A 208 -0.13 -2.97 1.30
N VAL A 209 0.48 -1.87 0.84
CA VAL A 209 1.63 -1.92 -0.07
C VAL A 209 2.92 -2.41 0.61
N LEU A 210 3.05 -2.16 1.91
CA LEU A 210 4.20 -2.61 2.72
C LEU A 210 4.00 -3.99 3.36
N ALA A 211 2.85 -4.64 3.15
CA ALA A 211 2.62 -6.01 3.63
C ALA A 211 3.64 -6.95 2.96
N SER A 212 4.54 -7.50 3.74
CA SER A 212 5.50 -8.47 3.24
C SER A 212 4.85 -9.85 3.12
N TYR A 213 4.92 -10.42 1.93
CA TYR A 213 4.49 -11.79 1.68
C TYR A 213 5.56 -12.80 2.09
N SER A 214 5.13 -13.97 2.54
CA SER A 214 6.06 -15.05 2.83
C SER A 214 6.64 -15.64 1.53
N ARG A 215 7.81 -16.26 1.60
CA ARG A 215 8.43 -16.94 0.44
C ARG A 215 7.49 -17.94 -0.22
N GLU A 216 6.65 -18.61 0.57
CA GLU A 216 5.66 -19.55 0.05
C GLU A 216 4.55 -18.83 -0.72
N GLN A 217 4.04 -17.70 -0.23
CA GLN A 217 3.05 -16.88 -0.92
C GLN A 217 3.62 -16.31 -2.23
N GLU A 218 4.88 -15.93 -2.24
CA GLU A 218 5.56 -15.49 -3.46
C GLU A 218 5.65 -16.61 -4.51
N ARG A 219 6.01 -17.84 -4.10
CA ARG A 219 6.03 -19.00 -5.01
C ARG A 219 4.64 -19.33 -5.58
N GLN A 220 3.60 -19.20 -4.75
CA GLN A 220 2.23 -19.39 -5.18
C GLN A 220 1.81 -18.30 -6.18
N ALA A 221 2.20 -17.05 -5.95
CA ALA A 221 1.92 -15.95 -6.86
C ALA A 221 2.68 -16.10 -8.20
N ASP A 222 3.92 -16.55 -8.18
CA ASP A 222 4.69 -16.85 -9.39
C ASP A 222 4.04 -18.00 -10.19
N GLN A 223 3.64 -19.07 -9.52
CA GLN A 223 3.00 -20.22 -10.16
C GLN A 223 1.64 -19.83 -10.77
N GLY A 224 0.81 -19.12 -10.00
CA GLY A 224 -0.49 -18.62 -10.49
C GLY A 224 -0.32 -17.63 -11.63
N GLY A 225 0.61 -16.70 -11.52
CA GLY A 225 0.93 -15.73 -12.56
C GLY A 225 1.35 -16.38 -13.87
N MET A 226 2.26 -17.36 -13.83
CA MET A 226 2.64 -18.13 -15.03
C MET A 226 1.46 -18.89 -15.62
N LEU A 227 0.62 -19.51 -14.80
CA LEU A 227 -0.58 -20.21 -15.26
C LEU A 227 -1.54 -19.27 -16.02
N TYR A 228 -1.79 -18.08 -15.47
CA TYR A 228 -2.69 -17.10 -16.10
C TYR A 228 -2.08 -16.53 -17.39
N MET A 229 -0.77 -16.26 -17.40
CA MET A 229 -0.03 -15.82 -18.60
C MET A 229 -0.19 -16.84 -19.74
N VAL A 230 0.11 -18.10 -19.47
CA VAL A 230 0.05 -19.16 -20.50
C VAL A 230 -1.37 -19.36 -21.02
N ARG A 231 -2.37 -19.37 -20.13
CA ARG A 231 -3.79 -19.46 -20.54
C ARG A 231 -4.22 -18.25 -21.39
N ALA A 232 -3.66 -17.08 -21.14
CA ALA A 232 -3.90 -15.88 -21.94
C ALA A 232 -3.07 -15.83 -23.23
N GLY A 233 -2.28 -16.86 -23.51
CA GLY A 233 -1.47 -17.00 -24.72
C GLY A 233 -0.15 -16.20 -24.66
N TYR A 234 0.33 -15.83 -23.49
CA TYR A 234 1.66 -15.22 -23.33
C TYR A 234 2.76 -16.27 -23.20
N ASP A 235 3.95 -15.90 -23.63
CA ASP A 235 5.15 -16.74 -23.46
C ASP A 235 5.55 -16.80 -21.96
N PRO A 236 5.68 -17.99 -21.35
CA PRO A 236 6.12 -18.15 -19.98
C PRO A 236 7.53 -17.57 -19.71
N GLN A 237 8.35 -17.36 -20.75
CA GLN A 237 9.64 -16.67 -20.66
C GLN A 237 9.50 -15.22 -20.19
N GLY A 238 8.30 -14.62 -20.28
CA GLY A 238 8.01 -13.30 -19.72
C GLY A 238 8.26 -13.22 -18.21
N MET A 239 7.88 -14.25 -17.45
CA MET A 239 8.14 -14.31 -15.99
C MET A 239 9.67 -14.43 -15.71
N ILE A 240 10.36 -15.27 -16.44
CA ILE A 240 11.82 -15.43 -16.31
C ILE A 240 12.53 -14.10 -16.65
N GLY A 241 12.14 -13.47 -17.76
CA GLY A 241 12.68 -12.19 -18.19
C GLY A 241 12.42 -11.06 -17.17
N LEU A 242 11.23 -11.03 -16.56
CA LEU A 242 10.92 -10.12 -15.47
C LEU A 242 11.88 -10.32 -14.28
N MET A 243 12.03 -11.55 -13.79
CA MET A 243 12.90 -11.85 -12.65
C MET A 243 14.37 -11.49 -12.94
N GLN A 244 14.85 -11.79 -14.16
CA GLN A 244 16.19 -11.40 -14.60
C GLN A 244 16.36 -9.88 -14.69
N LEU A 245 15.34 -9.16 -15.17
CA LEU A 245 15.33 -7.69 -15.19
C LEU A 245 15.47 -7.12 -13.78
N LEU A 246 14.70 -7.63 -12.81
CA LEU A 246 14.76 -7.19 -11.41
C LEU A 246 16.14 -7.46 -10.79
N VAL A 247 16.74 -8.61 -11.07
CA VAL A 247 18.12 -8.91 -10.63
C VAL A 247 19.12 -7.91 -11.24
N ARG A 248 19.01 -7.59 -12.54
CA ARG A 248 19.88 -6.59 -13.19
C ARG A 248 19.74 -5.19 -12.58
N ILE A 249 18.49 -4.75 -12.32
CA ILE A 249 18.24 -3.45 -11.68
C ILE A 249 18.82 -3.41 -10.28
N SER A 250 18.60 -4.45 -9.47
CA SER A 250 19.12 -4.56 -8.11
C SER A 250 20.65 -4.50 -8.06
N GLY A 251 21.33 -5.17 -9.01
CA GLY A 251 22.79 -5.13 -9.12
C GLY A 251 23.34 -3.75 -9.50
N ALA A 252 22.61 -3.00 -10.32
CA ALA A 252 23.00 -1.65 -10.77
C ALA A 252 22.59 -0.55 -9.78
N ASN A 253 21.44 -0.69 -9.13
CA ASN A 253 20.88 0.28 -8.18
C ASN A 253 19.98 -0.46 -7.14
N PRO A 254 20.53 -0.95 -6.04
CA PRO A 254 19.77 -1.68 -5.03
C PRO A 254 18.59 -0.88 -4.47
N SER A 255 18.74 0.43 -4.28
CA SER A 255 17.69 1.29 -3.72
C SER A 255 16.46 1.44 -4.63
N ALA A 256 16.60 1.21 -5.93
CA ALA A 256 15.48 1.29 -6.87
C ALA A 256 14.41 0.20 -6.63
N LEU A 257 14.80 -0.91 -6.00
CA LEU A 257 13.94 -2.07 -5.71
C LEU A 257 13.70 -2.29 -4.22
N GLU A 258 14.18 -1.41 -3.35
CA GLU A 258 14.07 -1.58 -1.90
C GLU A 258 12.60 -1.79 -1.47
N GLN A 259 11.70 -0.97 -1.98
CA GLN A 259 10.27 -1.09 -1.66
C GLN A 259 9.67 -2.39 -2.22
N MET A 260 9.99 -2.75 -3.45
CA MET A 260 9.50 -3.98 -4.07
C MET A 260 10.00 -5.21 -3.30
N PHE A 261 11.28 -5.27 -2.96
CA PHE A 261 11.84 -6.44 -2.25
C PHE A 261 11.42 -6.51 -0.79
N SER A 262 10.97 -5.40 -0.19
CA SER A 262 10.38 -5.42 1.16
C SER A 262 9.00 -6.10 1.17
N SER A 263 8.21 -5.94 0.12
CA SER A 263 6.89 -6.58 -0.05
C SER A 263 6.98 -7.94 -0.76
N HIS A 264 7.84 -8.06 -1.78
CA HIS A 264 8.03 -9.24 -2.63
C HIS A 264 9.48 -9.74 -2.60
N PRO A 265 9.89 -10.49 -1.57
CA PRO A 265 11.27 -10.95 -1.45
C PRO A 265 11.71 -11.79 -2.65
N MET A 266 12.73 -11.33 -3.36
CA MET A 266 13.36 -12.10 -4.44
C MET A 266 14.27 -13.18 -3.87
N SER A 267 14.32 -14.32 -4.55
CA SER A 267 15.31 -15.37 -4.28
C SER A 267 15.75 -16.04 -5.57
N ALA A 268 16.97 -16.54 -5.58
CA ALA A 268 17.47 -17.36 -6.69
C ALA A 268 16.63 -18.64 -6.89
N GLU A 269 15.93 -19.08 -5.86
CA GLU A 269 14.99 -20.20 -5.92
C GLU A 269 13.78 -19.88 -6.80
N ARG A 270 13.15 -18.71 -6.64
CA ARG A 270 12.00 -18.27 -7.47
C ARG A 270 12.35 -18.27 -8.96
N LEU A 271 13.54 -17.75 -9.32
CA LEU A 271 13.99 -17.76 -10.71
C LEU A 271 14.19 -19.20 -11.23
N ARG A 272 14.82 -20.09 -10.44
CA ARG A 272 15.00 -21.51 -10.82
C ARG A 272 13.65 -22.23 -10.98
N ASP A 273 12.69 -21.97 -10.08
CA ASP A 273 11.36 -22.56 -10.13
C ASP A 273 10.63 -22.11 -11.40
N ALA A 274 10.69 -20.81 -11.76
CA ALA A 274 10.11 -20.29 -12.99
C ALA A 274 10.75 -20.93 -14.23
N GLN A 275 12.07 -21.07 -14.27
CA GLN A 275 12.81 -21.75 -15.35
C GLN A 275 12.42 -23.21 -15.48
N SER A 276 12.33 -23.93 -14.35
CA SER A 276 11.92 -25.34 -14.32
C SER A 276 10.51 -25.52 -14.85
N ARG A 277 9.53 -24.69 -14.42
CA ARG A 277 8.14 -24.73 -14.89
C ARG A 277 8.03 -24.45 -16.38
N ALA A 278 8.75 -23.43 -16.88
CA ALA A 278 8.78 -23.14 -18.32
C ALA A 278 9.32 -24.30 -19.14
N ALA A 279 10.32 -25.03 -18.62
CA ALA A 279 10.93 -26.16 -19.31
C ALA A 279 10.14 -27.47 -19.21
N THR A 280 9.30 -27.65 -18.20
CA THR A 280 8.58 -28.89 -17.92
C THR A 280 7.07 -28.73 -18.10
N GLU A 281 6.42 -28.00 -17.20
CA GLU A 281 4.96 -27.82 -17.13
C GLU A 281 4.42 -27.07 -18.37
N TYR A 282 5.20 -26.12 -18.91
CA TYR A 282 4.86 -25.30 -20.08
C TYR A 282 5.76 -25.62 -21.31
N ALA A 283 6.39 -26.79 -21.34
CA ALA A 283 7.19 -27.22 -22.47
C ALA A 283 6.35 -27.19 -23.77
N GLY A 284 6.89 -26.59 -24.81
CA GLY A 284 6.18 -26.43 -26.09
C GLY A 284 5.24 -25.21 -26.16
N GLN A 285 5.02 -24.48 -25.08
CA GLN A 285 4.23 -23.23 -25.05
C GLN A 285 5.12 -21.96 -25.16
N ASN A 286 6.41 -22.10 -25.45
CA ASN A 286 7.41 -21.03 -25.59
C ASN A 286 7.25 -20.22 -26.91
N ARG A 287 6.12 -20.33 -27.61
CA ARG A 287 5.77 -19.56 -28.80
C ARG A 287 4.62 -18.59 -28.54
N GLY A 288 4.39 -18.29 -27.26
CA GLY A 288 3.37 -17.33 -26.85
C GLY A 288 3.70 -15.90 -27.25
N THR A 289 2.73 -15.03 -27.05
CA THR A 289 2.85 -13.61 -27.37
C THR A 289 3.91 -12.94 -26.48
N VAL A 290 4.85 -12.23 -27.06
CA VAL A 290 5.83 -11.35 -26.38
C VAL A 290 5.45 -9.89 -26.56
N SER A 291 4.99 -9.50 -27.75
CA SER A 291 4.49 -8.15 -28.11
C SER A 291 5.35 -7.00 -27.66
N GLN A 292 6.66 -7.03 -28.00
CA GLN A 292 7.58 -5.96 -27.64
C GLN A 292 7.18 -4.64 -28.31
N GLU A 293 6.87 -4.65 -29.61
CA GLU A 293 6.53 -3.45 -30.38
C GLU A 293 5.29 -2.75 -29.82
N ALA A 294 4.22 -3.51 -29.61
CA ALA A 294 2.99 -2.97 -29.04
C ALA A 294 3.21 -2.38 -27.64
N PHE A 295 4.00 -3.06 -26.81
CA PHE A 295 4.36 -2.57 -25.47
C PHE A 295 5.12 -1.24 -25.55
N LEU A 296 6.15 -1.16 -26.39
CA LEU A 296 6.96 0.04 -26.56
C LEU A 296 6.13 1.21 -27.09
N ALA A 297 5.23 0.97 -28.04
CA ALA A 297 4.34 1.99 -28.60
C ALA A 297 3.36 2.54 -27.53
N ASN A 298 2.74 1.66 -26.74
CA ASN A 298 1.74 2.06 -25.74
C ASN A 298 2.36 2.65 -24.46
N THR A 299 3.66 2.50 -24.23
CA THR A 299 4.37 3.05 -23.06
C THR A 299 5.39 4.13 -23.43
N ALA A 300 5.41 4.56 -24.69
CA ALA A 300 6.43 5.47 -25.25
C ALA A 300 6.56 6.77 -24.46
N ALA A 301 5.45 7.40 -24.07
CA ALA A 301 5.46 8.66 -23.34
C ALA A 301 6.10 8.54 -21.94
N ILE A 302 5.87 7.42 -21.24
CA ILE A 302 6.51 7.12 -19.96
C ILE A 302 8.00 6.83 -20.14
N ARG A 303 8.34 5.97 -21.12
CA ARG A 303 9.71 5.54 -21.39
C ARG A 303 10.62 6.66 -21.89
N LYS A 304 10.08 7.58 -22.69
CA LYS A 304 10.77 8.79 -23.14
C LYS A 304 11.36 9.59 -21.97
N ASN A 305 10.70 9.57 -20.85
CA ASN A 305 11.06 10.33 -19.64
C ASN A 305 11.89 9.52 -18.63
N LYS A 306 12.41 8.34 -19.00
CA LYS A 306 13.18 7.46 -18.09
C LYS A 306 14.35 8.17 -17.41
N GLY A 307 15.03 9.08 -18.11
CA GLY A 307 16.10 9.91 -17.54
C GLY A 307 15.60 10.86 -16.44
N ALA A 308 14.41 11.47 -16.64
CA ALA A 308 13.76 12.29 -15.61
C ALA A 308 13.34 11.46 -14.40
N LEU A 309 12.78 10.25 -14.61
CA LEU A 309 12.37 9.37 -13.51
C LEU A 309 13.54 9.04 -12.56
N LYS A 310 14.75 8.82 -13.09
CA LYS A 310 15.96 8.59 -12.29
C LYS A 310 16.29 9.79 -11.40
N GLN A 311 16.15 11.02 -11.93
CA GLN A 311 16.39 12.25 -11.17
C GLN A 311 15.31 12.44 -10.08
N PHE A 312 14.07 12.12 -10.39
CA PHE A 312 12.97 12.18 -9.41
C PHE A 312 13.14 11.14 -8.30
N ALA A 313 13.57 9.93 -8.61
CA ALA A 313 13.89 8.91 -7.60
C ALA A 313 15.04 9.35 -6.68
N ALA A 314 16.09 9.97 -7.25
CA ALA A 314 17.16 10.55 -6.45
C ALA A 314 16.65 11.68 -5.53
N ALA A 315 15.77 12.54 -6.04
CA ALA A 315 15.15 13.60 -5.25
C ALA A 315 14.28 13.05 -4.11
N GLU A 316 13.52 11.99 -4.33
CA GLU A 316 12.75 11.32 -3.27
C GLU A 316 13.67 10.76 -2.16
N SER A 317 14.72 10.06 -2.54
CA SER A 317 15.73 9.56 -1.59
C SER A 317 16.37 10.67 -0.77
N GLN A 318 16.77 11.77 -1.43
CA GLN A 318 17.34 12.94 -0.77
C GLN A 318 16.35 13.66 0.16
N LEU A 319 15.06 13.73 -0.22
CA LEU A 319 13.99 14.24 0.64
C LEU A 319 13.84 13.40 1.92
N ALA A 320 13.89 12.09 1.78
CA ALA A 320 13.83 11.16 2.90
C ALA A 320 15.03 11.34 3.86
N GLN A 321 16.20 11.61 3.29
CA GLN A 321 17.43 11.93 4.04
C GLN A 321 17.48 13.38 4.57
N LYS A 322 16.40 14.17 4.39
CA LYS A 322 16.32 15.60 4.77
C LYS A 322 17.32 16.51 4.05
N GLN A 323 17.86 16.07 2.92
CA GLN A 323 18.79 16.82 2.06
C GLN A 323 17.98 17.70 1.08
N TYR A 324 17.26 18.69 1.62
CA TYR A 324 16.25 19.43 0.87
C TYR A 324 16.79 20.21 -0.33
N ALA A 325 17.98 20.82 -0.20
CA ALA A 325 18.62 21.54 -1.31
C ALA A 325 19.01 20.59 -2.45
N ALA A 326 19.62 19.45 -2.12
CA ALA A 326 19.99 18.43 -3.11
C ALA A 326 18.74 17.84 -3.79
N ALA A 327 17.70 17.53 -3.01
CA ALA A 327 16.41 17.04 -3.55
C ALA A 327 15.79 18.01 -4.55
N LYS A 328 15.79 19.30 -4.23
CA LYS A 328 15.31 20.34 -5.16
C LYS A 328 16.12 20.34 -6.45
N THR A 329 17.46 20.33 -6.35
CA THR A 329 18.35 20.32 -7.51
C THR A 329 18.11 19.10 -8.40
N SER A 330 18.01 17.90 -7.82
CA SER A 330 17.73 16.67 -8.58
C SER A 330 16.36 16.73 -9.25
N ALA A 331 15.32 17.21 -8.55
CA ALA A 331 13.99 17.39 -9.14
C ALA A 331 13.99 18.39 -10.31
N GLU A 332 14.71 19.51 -10.18
CA GLU A 332 14.87 20.51 -11.25
C GLU A 332 15.64 19.95 -12.44
N GLN A 333 16.65 19.09 -12.23
CA GLN A 333 17.34 18.38 -13.32
C GLN A 333 16.38 17.46 -14.08
N GLY A 334 15.52 16.71 -13.38
CA GLY A 334 14.48 15.92 -14.01
C GLY A 334 13.48 16.76 -14.80
N LEU A 335 13.10 17.93 -14.29
CA LEU A 335 12.20 18.87 -14.97
C LEU A 335 12.81 19.52 -16.22
N ARG A 336 14.11 19.55 -16.38
CA ARG A 336 14.73 19.97 -17.66
C ARG A 336 14.41 19.00 -18.80
N VAL A 337 14.25 17.71 -18.48
CA VAL A 337 13.87 16.65 -19.43
C VAL A 337 12.35 16.59 -19.61
N ALA A 338 11.60 16.72 -18.51
CA ALA A 338 10.14 16.64 -18.46
C ALA A 338 9.54 17.88 -17.73
N PRO A 339 9.44 19.06 -18.38
CA PRO A 339 9.11 20.33 -17.70
C PRO A 339 7.75 20.37 -17.01
N ASN A 340 6.78 19.61 -17.49
CA ASN A 340 5.42 19.55 -16.97
C ASN A 340 5.17 18.23 -16.21
N ASP A 341 6.21 17.58 -15.70
CA ASP A 341 6.03 16.37 -14.90
C ASP A 341 5.48 16.70 -13.51
N TYR A 342 4.31 16.15 -13.21
CA TYR A 342 3.63 16.38 -11.94
C TYR A 342 4.49 16.01 -10.73
N VAL A 343 5.19 14.85 -10.80
CA VAL A 343 6.03 14.36 -9.70
C VAL A 343 7.23 15.27 -9.50
N GLY A 344 7.90 15.67 -10.58
CA GLY A 344 9.02 16.60 -10.51
C GLY A 344 8.64 17.93 -9.87
N LEU A 345 7.49 18.51 -10.29
CA LEU A 345 6.95 19.74 -9.68
C LEU A 345 6.61 19.55 -8.20
N MET A 346 6.04 18.41 -7.83
CA MET A 346 5.73 18.11 -6.43
C MET A 346 6.98 17.93 -5.57
N LEU A 347 8.04 17.33 -6.12
CA LEU A 347 9.32 17.16 -5.43
C LEU A 347 10.00 18.52 -5.18
N VAL A 348 9.98 19.42 -6.18
CA VAL A 348 10.43 20.82 -5.98
C VAL A 348 9.61 21.52 -4.90
N ALA A 349 8.28 21.35 -4.93
CA ALA A 349 7.39 21.96 -3.93
C ALA A 349 7.68 21.46 -2.52
N GLN A 350 7.82 20.16 -2.33
CA GLN A 350 8.09 19.54 -1.03
C GLN A 350 9.49 19.88 -0.51
N ALA A 351 10.51 19.82 -1.37
CA ALA A 351 11.87 20.17 -1.02
C ALA A 351 11.98 21.65 -0.59
N SER A 352 11.34 22.53 -1.36
CA SER A 352 11.28 23.96 -1.04
C SER A 352 10.53 24.23 0.28
N GLN A 353 9.40 23.56 0.50
CA GLN A 353 8.60 23.71 1.72
C GLN A 353 9.39 23.27 2.96
N LYS A 354 9.98 22.09 2.91
CA LYS A 354 10.79 21.54 4.02
C LYS A 354 12.09 22.31 4.23
N GLY A 355 12.64 22.93 3.18
CA GLY A 355 13.79 23.83 3.21
C GLY A 355 13.45 25.28 3.59
N GLY A 356 12.21 25.58 3.97
CA GLY A 356 11.80 26.94 4.42
C GLY A 356 11.55 27.93 3.26
N GLN A 357 11.64 27.52 2.00
CA GLN A 357 11.43 28.36 0.81
C GLN A 357 9.93 28.39 0.41
N LEU A 358 9.11 29.02 1.25
CA LEU A 358 7.64 28.95 1.15
C LEU A 358 7.09 29.48 -0.18
N ALA A 359 7.65 30.57 -0.72
CA ALA A 359 7.23 31.14 -1.99
C ALA A 359 7.47 30.18 -3.16
N ALA A 360 8.66 29.56 -3.22
CA ALA A 360 9.00 28.56 -4.24
C ALA A 360 8.13 27.31 -4.13
N ALA A 361 7.88 26.85 -2.89
CA ALA A 361 7.00 25.71 -2.63
C ALA A 361 5.59 25.96 -3.16
N ARG A 362 5.01 27.12 -2.87
CA ARG A 362 3.67 27.52 -3.35
C ARG A 362 3.62 27.61 -4.87
N GLN A 363 4.65 28.20 -5.49
CA GLN A 363 4.72 28.33 -6.95
C GLN A 363 4.77 26.95 -7.63
N ALA A 364 5.64 26.06 -7.17
CA ALA A 364 5.77 24.72 -7.74
C ALA A 364 4.49 23.89 -7.52
N ALA A 365 3.89 23.94 -6.34
CA ALA A 365 2.65 23.24 -6.05
C ALA A 365 1.46 23.78 -6.87
N ALA A 366 1.41 25.09 -7.13
CA ALA A 366 0.38 25.70 -7.99
C ALA A 366 0.55 25.26 -9.46
N LEU A 367 1.78 25.14 -9.95
CA LEU A 367 2.07 24.55 -11.25
C LEU A 367 1.65 23.09 -11.32
N ALA A 368 2.00 22.29 -10.31
CA ALA A 368 1.60 20.90 -10.22
C ALA A 368 0.07 20.74 -10.24
N ALA A 369 -0.67 21.58 -9.51
CA ALA A 369 -2.13 21.55 -9.50
C ALA A 369 -2.74 21.90 -10.87
N ARG A 370 -2.07 22.72 -11.68
CA ARG A 370 -2.52 23.02 -13.06
C ARG A 370 -2.23 21.86 -14.02
N VAL A 371 -1.08 21.23 -13.89
CA VAL A 371 -0.67 20.08 -14.71
C VAL A 371 -1.56 18.87 -14.42
N SER A 372 -1.88 18.63 -13.14
CA SER A 372 -2.74 17.54 -12.71
C SER A 372 -3.81 18.05 -11.73
N PRO A 373 -4.98 18.49 -12.24
CA PRO A 373 -6.08 18.95 -11.38
C PRO A 373 -6.60 17.90 -10.40
N SER A 374 -6.47 16.60 -10.75
CA SER A 374 -6.77 15.46 -9.88
C SER A 374 -5.63 15.08 -8.93
N GLY A 375 -4.52 15.81 -8.95
CA GLY A 375 -3.35 15.56 -8.11
C GLY A 375 -3.57 16.02 -6.67
N ALA A 376 -4.02 15.14 -5.79
CA ALA A 376 -4.36 15.47 -4.40
C ALA A 376 -3.19 16.13 -3.64
N ARG A 377 -1.96 15.65 -3.83
CA ARG A 377 -0.79 16.15 -3.06
C ARG A 377 -0.51 17.64 -3.26
N ALA A 378 -0.78 18.19 -4.45
CA ALA A 378 -0.60 19.60 -4.70
C ALA A 378 -1.51 20.46 -3.79
N GLN A 379 -2.76 20.03 -3.60
CA GLN A 379 -3.69 20.69 -2.70
C GLN A 379 -3.22 20.63 -1.23
N SER A 380 -2.65 19.52 -0.81
CA SER A 380 -2.09 19.38 0.54
C SER A 380 -0.91 20.33 0.78
N VAL A 381 0.03 20.45 -0.15
CA VAL A 381 1.15 21.38 -0.04
C VAL A 381 0.68 22.83 -0.05
N LEU A 382 -0.26 23.19 -0.94
CA LEU A 382 -0.85 24.53 -0.98
C LEU A 382 -1.54 24.90 0.33
N ALA A 383 -2.30 23.96 0.92
CA ALA A 383 -2.94 24.15 2.22
C ALA A 383 -1.92 24.41 3.33
N GLN A 384 -0.83 23.65 3.38
CA GLN A 384 0.21 23.83 4.37
C GLN A 384 0.95 25.16 4.19
N CYS A 385 1.23 25.57 2.94
CA CYS A 385 1.79 26.88 2.65
C CYS A 385 0.85 28.01 3.09
N ALA A 386 -0.45 27.88 2.86
CA ALA A 386 -1.45 28.84 3.28
C ALA A 386 -1.53 28.96 4.82
N LEU A 387 -1.51 27.82 5.54
CA LEU A 387 -1.45 27.82 7.01
C LEU A 387 -0.21 28.54 7.54
N GLN A 388 0.97 28.27 6.96
CA GLN A 388 2.21 28.93 7.35
C GLN A 388 2.20 30.44 7.09
N SER A 389 1.49 30.89 6.05
CA SER A 389 1.27 32.29 5.72
C SER A 389 0.10 32.93 6.48
N LYS A 390 -0.58 32.19 7.37
CA LYS A 390 -1.81 32.60 8.08
C LYS A 390 -2.99 32.91 7.14
N ASP A 391 -2.96 32.44 5.90
CA ASP A 391 -4.10 32.44 4.99
C ASP A 391 -5.02 31.26 5.31
N TYR A 392 -5.76 31.37 6.39
CA TYR A 392 -6.61 30.29 6.88
C TYR A 392 -7.77 29.97 5.96
N ALA A 393 -8.30 30.97 5.26
CA ALA A 393 -9.38 30.79 4.29
C ALA A 393 -8.88 29.98 3.07
N GLY A 394 -7.75 30.36 2.49
CA GLY A 394 -7.09 29.60 1.43
C GLY A 394 -6.72 28.19 1.87
N ALA A 395 -6.24 28.01 3.12
CA ALA A 395 -5.96 26.69 3.66
C ALA A 395 -7.20 25.79 3.68
N LEU A 396 -8.35 26.29 4.16
CA LEU A 396 -9.61 25.52 4.19
C LEU A 396 -10.09 25.15 2.79
N GLN A 397 -9.91 26.05 1.80
CA GLN A 397 -10.27 25.78 0.41
C GLN A 397 -9.44 24.61 -0.15
N HIS A 398 -8.12 24.64 0.04
CA HIS A 398 -7.21 23.61 -0.43
C HIS A 398 -7.43 22.27 0.33
N LEU A 399 -7.65 22.32 1.65
CA LEU A 399 -7.97 21.12 2.43
C LEU A 399 -9.28 20.46 1.99
N SER A 400 -10.30 21.27 1.64
CA SER A 400 -11.56 20.76 1.12
C SER A 400 -11.39 20.13 -0.28
N ALA A 401 -10.51 20.71 -1.12
CA ALA A 401 -10.18 20.14 -2.41
C ALA A 401 -9.42 18.79 -2.26
N PHE A 402 -8.49 18.70 -1.32
CA PHE A 402 -7.78 17.46 -0.99
C PHE A 402 -8.76 16.39 -0.48
N GLU A 403 -9.63 16.74 0.46
CA GLU A 403 -10.57 15.78 1.08
C GLU A 403 -11.56 15.16 0.09
N ARG A 404 -11.95 15.91 -0.96
CA ARG A 404 -12.79 15.34 -2.04
C ARG A 404 -12.09 14.22 -2.80
N GLN A 405 -10.76 14.26 -2.92
CA GLN A 405 -9.96 13.26 -3.63
C GLN A 405 -9.48 12.14 -2.70
N VAL A 406 -9.23 12.46 -1.43
CA VAL A 406 -8.74 11.54 -0.40
C VAL A 406 -9.67 11.61 0.83
N PRO A 407 -10.86 11.02 0.73
CA PRO A 407 -11.82 11.06 1.84
C PRO A 407 -11.26 10.35 3.07
N GLY A 408 -11.53 10.90 4.25
CA GLY A 408 -11.19 10.25 5.51
C GLY A 408 -9.74 10.40 5.94
N ASP A 409 -8.89 11.12 5.21
CA ASP A 409 -7.54 11.43 5.67
C ASP A 409 -7.58 12.18 7.01
N ALA A 410 -6.91 11.60 8.02
CA ALA A 410 -6.98 12.15 9.37
C ALA A 410 -6.25 13.50 9.49
N ARG A 411 -5.14 13.70 8.78
CA ARG A 411 -4.38 14.95 8.83
C ARG A 411 -5.14 16.14 8.27
N THR A 412 -6.03 15.89 7.30
CA THR A 412 -6.94 16.93 6.79
C THR A 412 -7.77 17.51 7.93
N ALA A 413 -8.29 16.66 8.83
CA ALA A 413 -9.02 17.15 10.00
C ALA A 413 -8.13 17.96 10.94
N PHE A 414 -6.88 17.54 11.19
CA PHE A 414 -5.93 18.28 12.00
C PHE A 414 -5.65 19.69 11.42
N TYR A 415 -5.32 19.77 10.14
CA TYR A 415 -5.02 21.04 9.48
C TYR A 415 -6.25 21.96 9.38
N LYS A 416 -7.46 21.39 9.19
CA LYS A 416 -8.73 22.15 9.31
C LYS A 416 -8.89 22.73 10.71
N GLY A 417 -8.56 21.95 11.75
CA GLY A 417 -8.56 22.42 13.13
C GLY A 417 -7.69 23.66 13.32
N LEU A 418 -6.45 23.61 12.82
CA LEU A 418 -5.52 24.76 12.87
C LEU A 418 -6.07 25.97 12.10
N ALA A 419 -6.66 25.77 10.93
CA ALA A 419 -7.22 26.84 10.13
C ALA A 419 -8.43 27.49 10.79
N TYR A 420 -9.38 26.72 11.30
CA TYR A 420 -10.55 27.22 12.04
C TYR A 420 -10.14 27.95 13.30
N GLU A 421 -9.15 27.43 14.03
CA GLU A 421 -8.62 28.10 15.22
C GLU A 421 -7.99 29.45 14.87
N GLY A 422 -7.21 29.50 13.79
CA GLY A 422 -6.62 30.75 13.30
C GLY A 422 -7.66 31.81 12.86
N GLN A 423 -8.87 31.39 12.48
CA GLN A 423 -10.01 32.25 12.20
C GLN A 423 -10.86 32.59 13.43
N GLY A 424 -10.50 32.07 14.63
CA GLY A 424 -11.31 32.23 15.83
C GLY A 424 -12.59 31.38 15.89
N GLN A 425 -12.76 30.45 14.96
CA GLN A 425 -13.93 29.57 14.86
C GLN A 425 -13.78 28.36 15.81
N LYS A 426 -13.89 28.63 17.12
CA LYS A 426 -13.57 27.67 18.19
C LYS A 426 -14.35 26.34 18.08
N GLN A 427 -15.63 26.40 17.75
CA GLN A 427 -16.49 25.22 17.65
C GLN A 427 -16.05 24.31 16.49
N GLN A 428 -15.81 24.88 15.29
CA GLN A 428 -15.34 24.13 14.13
C GLN A 428 -13.94 23.56 14.37
N ALA A 429 -13.06 24.31 15.02
CA ALA A 429 -11.73 23.82 15.41
C ALA A 429 -11.83 22.61 16.34
N ALA A 430 -12.69 22.67 17.37
CA ALA A 430 -12.91 21.54 18.28
C ALA A 430 -13.45 20.30 17.55
N GLN A 431 -14.44 20.47 16.68
CA GLN A 431 -14.99 19.36 15.87
C GLN A 431 -13.90 18.72 14.98
N ALA A 432 -13.06 19.54 14.35
CA ALA A 432 -12.00 19.07 13.48
C ALA A 432 -10.90 18.31 14.26
N TYR A 433 -10.46 18.82 15.42
CA TYR A 433 -9.51 18.13 16.29
C TYR A 433 -10.10 16.84 16.86
N GLN A 434 -11.38 16.81 17.21
CA GLN A 434 -12.07 15.60 17.67
C GLN A 434 -12.11 14.53 16.56
N ALA A 435 -12.38 14.94 15.32
CA ALA A 435 -12.35 14.04 14.17
C ALA A 435 -10.95 13.45 13.94
N TYR A 436 -9.90 14.26 14.12
CA TYR A 436 -8.51 13.79 14.05
C TYR A 436 -8.20 12.76 15.13
N VAL A 437 -8.48 13.09 16.41
CA VAL A 437 -8.18 12.19 17.54
C VAL A 437 -8.94 10.86 17.45
N ARG A 438 -10.18 10.89 16.99
CA ARG A 438 -10.95 9.64 16.75
C ARG A 438 -10.33 8.74 15.69
N ARG A 439 -9.70 9.31 14.66
CA ARG A 439 -9.11 8.54 13.55
C ARG A 439 -7.67 8.10 13.80
N SER A 440 -6.88 8.93 14.49
CA SER A 440 -5.43 8.73 14.64
C SER A 440 -4.98 8.52 16.08
N GLY A 441 -5.88 8.64 17.06
CA GLY A 441 -5.52 8.61 18.48
C GLY A 441 -4.75 9.86 18.93
N ALA A 442 -4.37 9.86 20.22
CA ALA A 442 -3.67 10.97 20.86
C ALA A 442 -2.16 10.69 21.10
N SER A 443 -1.62 9.58 20.62
CA SER A 443 -0.23 9.17 20.91
C SER A 443 0.83 9.97 20.15
N SER A 444 0.51 10.51 18.99
CA SER A 444 1.42 11.34 18.18
C SER A 444 1.52 12.78 18.70
N ALA A 445 2.54 13.52 18.28
CA ALA A 445 2.69 14.93 18.62
C ALA A 445 1.46 15.76 18.21
N GLU A 446 0.94 15.54 17.01
CA GLU A 446 -0.29 16.17 16.53
C GLU A 446 -1.52 15.72 17.32
N GLY A 447 -1.57 14.44 17.73
CA GLY A 447 -2.65 13.90 18.55
C GLY A 447 -2.66 14.51 19.94
N GLN A 448 -1.51 14.62 20.58
CA GLN A 448 -1.35 15.31 21.87
C GLN A 448 -1.70 16.80 21.76
N TYR A 449 -1.27 17.45 20.68
CA TYR A 449 -1.66 18.85 20.42
C TYR A 449 -3.19 18.96 20.29
N ALA A 450 -3.81 18.17 19.42
CA ALA A 450 -5.25 18.20 19.20
C ALA A 450 -6.03 17.93 20.50
N ALA A 451 -5.59 16.93 21.29
CA ALA A 451 -6.22 16.60 22.56
C ALA A 451 -6.14 17.77 23.57
N ARG A 452 -4.97 18.42 23.71
CA ARG A 452 -4.81 19.61 24.56
C ARG A 452 -5.71 20.76 24.09
N ARG A 453 -5.77 21.01 22.76
CA ARG A 453 -6.62 22.09 22.23
C ARG A 453 -8.12 21.81 22.47
N LEU A 454 -8.57 20.55 22.39
CA LEU A 454 -9.95 20.17 22.72
C LEU A 454 -10.30 20.56 24.16
N GLN A 455 -9.42 20.30 25.13
CA GLN A 455 -9.63 20.69 26.52
C GLN A 455 -9.75 22.21 26.70
N GLN A 456 -8.94 22.99 25.94
CA GLN A 456 -8.95 24.45 26.02
C GLN A 456 -10.10 25.12 25.26
N LEU A 457 -10.61 24.46 24.22
CA LEU A 457 -11.72 24.95 23.40
C LEU A 457 -13.10 24.47 23.93
N ALA A 458 -13.10 23.56 24.89
CA ALA A 458 -14.34 23.15 25.59
C ALA A 458 -14.97 24.37 26.28
N PRO A 459 -16.29 24.54 26.29
CA PRO A 459 -16.95 25.56 27.07
C PRO A 459 -16.50 25.43 28.53
N GLN A 460 -15.99 26.49 29.10
CA GLN A 460 -15.79 26.54 30.57
C GLN A 460 -17.19 26.67 31.18
N ASN A 461 -17.66 25.59 31.83
CA ASN A 461 -18.89 25.59 32.60
C ASN A 461 -18.75 26.53 33.79
#